data_922dd474d4c094015b291f4096d8806f
#
_entry.id   922dd474d4c094015b291f4096d8806f
#
_cell.length_a   1.000
_cell.length_b   1.000
_cell.length_c   1.000
_cell.angle_alpha   90.00
_cell.angle_beta   90.00
_cell.angle_gamma   90.00
#
_symmetry.space_group_name_H-M   'P 1'
#
loop_
_entity.id
_entity.type
_entity.pdbx_description
1 polymer ?
#
loop_
_entity_poly.entity_id
_entity_poly.type
_entity_poly.pdbx_seq_one_letter_code
_entity_poly.pdbx_strand_id
1 'polypeptide(L)'
;MPAVFPELFGASCIHKRPEPIMKASDLPYPCSLVFNAGVIKYKGEYVMIFRNDYGTDKERFEKEGRDFTGTSIGIARSKNGVDGWRFDPLPIIDSNDPNKDPELRRYYDPRIIEIEGRLYLCLAMATQHGICGAIAELSEDLKSCRLISHSVPDNRNMVLFPEKIGGEFVRLERPMPVYSRGRDRFDIWLSRSPDLVYWGRNSFLLGVEDVPWANDKIGPTASPIKTEKGWLTLFHAVDRDDETRGKNGWEKKWTKRYTAGMMLLDLEDPSKIVSLYKEPLLVPDMPVETDEGFRENVIFPCAMLLEDSGEVKIYYGASDTCVCLATAQLGDLLALFE
;
A
#
# COMPACT_ATOMS: atom_id res chain seq x y z
N MET A 1 -3.74 26.69 11.81
CA MET A 1 -5.13 26.30 11.45
C MET A 1 -5.08 24.86 10.99
N PRO A 2 -6.11 24.04 11.18
CA PRO A 2 -6.17 22.72 10.55
C PRO A 2 -6.10 22.87 9.02
N ALA A 3 -5.59 21.86 8.32
CA ALA A 3 -5.58 21.83 6.86
C ALA A 3 -7.02 21.87 6.33
N VAL A 4 -7.28 22.72 5.35
CA VAL A 4 -8.60 22.83 4.72
C VAL A 4 -8.53 22.14 3.36
N PHE A 5 -9.31 21.07 3.20
CA PHE A 5 -9.41 20.31 1.96
C PHE A 5 -10.75 20.57 1.28
N PRO A 6 -10.82 20.51 -0.06
CA PRO A 6 -12.11 20.43 -0.76
C PRO A 6 -12.92 19.24 -0.27
N GLU A 7 -14.24 19.37 -0.24
CA GLU A 7 -15.12 18.25 0.10
C GLU A 7 -15.00 17.16 -0.99
N LEU A 8 -14.81 15.93 -0.56
CA LEU A 8 -14.74 14.75 -1.44
C LEU A 8 -15.64 13.65 -0.88
N PHE A 9 -16.25 12.91 -1.76
CA PHE A 9 -17.10 11.76 -1.44
C PHE A 9 -16.52 10.50 -2.08
N GLY A 10 -16.50 9.40 -1.33
CA GLY A 10 -16.17 8.09 -1.88
C GLY A 10 -17.31 7.52 -2.71
N ALA A 11 -17.01 6.48 -3.50
CA ALA A 11 -18.03 5.81 -4.30
C ALA A 11 -19.09 5.14 -3.41
N SER A 12 -20.37 5.32 -3.76
CA SER A 12 -21.51 4.85 -2.96
C SER A 12 -21.63 3.32 -2.86
N CYS A 13 -20.98 2.59 -3.77
CA CYS A 13 -20.94 1.13 -3.74
C CYS A 13 -19.91 0.55 -2.74
N ILE A 14 -19.13 1.41 -2.09
CA ILE A 14 -18.15 0.98 -1.09
C ILE A 14 -18.80 0.92 0.29
N HIS A 15 -18.65 -0.22 0.95
CA HIS A 15 -19.15 -0.45 2.29
C HIS A 15 -18.00 -0.65 3.26
N LYS A 16 -17.67 0.38 4.04
CA LYS A 16 -16.64 0.32 5.08
C LYS A 16 -17.16 -0.39 6.32
N ARG A 17 -16.33 -1.25 6.89
CA ARG A 17 -16.60 -1.81 8.21
C ARG A 17 -16.41 -0.72 9.27
N PRO A 18 -17.35 -0.54 10.22
CA PRO A 18 -17.27 0.53 11.21
C PRO A 18 -16.08 0.38 12.18
N GLU A 19 -15.66 -0.87 12.45
CA GLU A 19 -14.55 -1.15 13.35
C GLU A 19 -13.33 -1.67 12.60
N PRO A 20 -12.10 -1.27 12.99
CA PRO A 20 -10.88 -1.87 12.50
C PRO A 20 -10.87 -3.39 12.70
N ILE A 21 -10.29 -4.11 11.76
CA ILE A 21 -10.13 -5.57 11.83
C ILE A 21 -8.83 -5.99 12.54
N MET A 22 -7.92 -5.04 12.78
CA MET A 22 -6.68 -5.25 13.53
C MET A 22 -6.22 -3.94 14.18
N LYS A 23 -5.89 -4.01 15.47
CA LYS A 23 -5.38 -2.90 16.29
C LYS A 23 -4.08 -3.32 16.97
N ALA A 24 -3.29 -2.35 17.43
CA ALA A 24 -2.03 -2.61 18.13
C ALA A 24 -2.19 -3.54 19.36
N SER A 25 -3.31 -3.42 20.07
CA SER A 25 -3.64 -4.26 21.25
C SER A 25 -3.83 -5.74 20.93
N ASP A 26 -4.01 -6.12 19.68
CA ASP A 26 -4.29 -7.51 19.28
C ASP A 26 -2.98 -8.32 19.11
N LEU A 27 -1.83 -7.65 19.01
CA LEU A 27 -0.55 -8.28 18.74
C LEU A 27 0.08 -8.90 20.00
N PRO A 28 0.70 -10.08 19.89
CA PRO A 28 1.33 -10.76 21.03
C PRO A 28 2.73 -10.22 21.37
N TYR A 29 3.20 -9.17 20.69
CA TYR A 29 4.50 -8.53 20.88
C TYR A 29 4.37 -7.01 20.83
N PRO A 30 5.41 -6.24 21.21
CA PRO A 30 5.33 -4.78 21.25
C PRO A 30 4.85 -4.17 19.93
N CYS A 31 3.81 -3.37 20.02
CA CYS A 31 3.18 -2.67 18.91
C CYS A 31 2.64 -1.32 19.39
N SER A 32 3.01 -0.26 18.70
CA SER A 32 2.37 1.05 18.84
C SER A 32 1.38 1.31 17.72
N LEU A 33 1.75 0.91 16.49
CA LEU A 33 0.98 1.16 15.27
C LEU A 33 1.02 -0.10 14.40
N VAL A 34 -0.15 -0.57 13.93
CA VAL A 34 -0.25 -1.69 12.98
C VAL A 34 -1.09 -1.28 11.78
N PHE A 35 -0.53 -1.33 10.58
CA PHE A 35 -1.19 -0.81 9.38
C PHE A 35 -0.54 -1.31 8.09
N ASN A 36 -1.07 -0.90 6.94
CA ASN A 36 -0.54 -1.19 5.60
C ASN A 36 -0.27 -2.69 5.38
N ALA A 37 -1.35 -3.48 5.50
CA ALA A 37 -1.27 -4.93 5.44
C ALA A 37 -1.57 -5.48 4.04
N GLY A 38 -0.67 -6.31 3.49
CA GLY A 38 -0.96 -7.17 2.35
C GLY A 38 -1.73 -8.42 2.79
N VAL A 39 -2.71 -8.84 2.00
CA VAL A 39 -3.55 -10.02 2.32
C VAL A 39 -3.72 -10.88 1.07
N ILE A 40 -3.65 -12.20 1.22
CA ILE A 40 -4.01 -13.19 0.18
C ILE A 40 -4.81 -14.35 0.78
N LYS A 41 -5.46 -15.11 -0.10
CA LYS A 41 -5.93 -16.47 0.23
C LYS A 41 -4.79 -17.47 -0.05
N TYR A 42 -4.40 -18.22 0.97
CA TYR A 42 -3.33 -19.20 0.83
C TYR A 42 -3.62 -20.45 1.67
N LYS A 43 -3.55 -21.63 1.05
CA LYS A 43 -3.79 -22.94 1.69
C LYS A 43 -5.08 -22.99 2.51
N GLY A 44 -6.16 -22.37 1.99
CA GLY A 44 -7.50 -22.40 2.61
C GLY A 44 -7.72 -21.42 3.77
N GLU A 45 -6.82 -20.48 3.98
CA GLU A 45 -6.94 -19.40 4.94
C GLU A 45 -6.62 -18.04 4.30
N TYR A 46 -7.05 -16.97 4.96
CA TYR A 46 -6.55 -15.62 4.67
C TYR A 46 -5.26 -15.41 5.44
N VAL A 47 -4.21 -15.05 4.74
CA VAL A 47 -2.91 -14.70 5.30
C VAL A 47 -2.72 -13.21 5.13
N MET A 48 -2.50 -12.52 6.25
CA MET A 48 -2.19 -11.10 6.32
C MET A 48 -0.74 -10.92 6.74
N ILE A 49 0.00 -10.11 5.98
CA ILE A 49 1.34 -9.65 6.33
C ILE A 49 1.27 -8.15 6.53
N PHE A 50 1.64 -7.67 7.71
CA PHE A 50 1.40 -6.30 8.12
C PHE A 50 2.65 -5.63 8.67
N ARG A 51 2.67 -4.30 8.55
CA ARG A 51 3.65 -3.45 9.21
C ARG A 51 3.26 -3.22 10.66
N ASN A 52 4.24 -3.35 11.54
CA ASN A 52 4.18 -2.97 12.94
C ASN A 52 5.29 -1.98 13.25
N ASP A 53 4.95 -0.78 13.70
CA ASP A 53 5.91 0.18 14.28
C ASP A 53 5.75 0.17 15.80
N TYR A 54 6.85 0.17 16.56
CA TYR A 54 6.82 0.09 18.02
C TYR A 54 7.81 1.06 18.68
N GLY A 55 7.54 1.37 19.97
CA GLY A 55 8.36 2.25 20.79
C GLY A 55 8.14 3.74 20.52
N THR A 56 7.00 4.12 19.98
CA THR A 56 6.56 5.50 19.80
C THR A 56 5.08 5.68 20.11
N ASP A 57 4.68 6.92 20.33
CA ASP A 57 3.30 7.38 20.35
C ASP A 57 3.21 8.75 19.66
N LYS A 58 2.00 9.26 19.50
CA LYS A 58 1.76 10.51 18.77
C LYS A 58 2.43 11.71 19.47
N GLU A 59 2.32 11.80 20.79
CA GLU A 59 2.91 12.91 21.56
C GLU A 59 4.44 12.93 21.46
N ARG A 60 5.08 11.79 21.61
CA ARG A 60 6.53 11.63 21.46
C ARG A 60 6.98 11.97 20.05
N PHE A 61 6.26 11.48 19.05
CA PHE A 61 6.56 11.75 17.65
C PHE A 61 6.48 13.26 17.33
N GLU A 62 5.46 13.96 17.80
CA GLU A 62 5.29 15.40 17.60
C GLU A 62 6.39 16.23 18.30
N LYS A 63 6.83 15.77 19.45
CA LYS A 63 7.84 16.43 20.28
C LYS A 63 9.28 16.21 19.79
N GLU A 64 9.62 14.97 19.46
CA GLU A 64 11.00 14.52 19.22
C GLU A 64 11.25 14.20 17.73
N GLY A 65 10.21 14.16 16.89
CA GLY A 65 10.28 13.74 15.51
C GLY A 65 10.10 12.24 15.36
N ARG A 66 10.67 11.65 14.27
CA ARG A 66 10.50 10.24 13.92
C ARG A 66 11.40 9.33 14.74
N ASP A 67 11.09 9.12 15.96
CA ASP A 67 11.84 8.18 16.79
C ASP A 67 11.01 6.93 17.09
N PHE A 68 10.91 6.01 16.10
CA PHE A 68 10.47 4.65 16.33
C PHE A 68 11.63 3.85 16.88
N THR A 69 11.39 3.06 17.93
CA THR A 69 12.38 2.09 18.42
C THR A 69 12.65 1.02 17.36
N GLY A 70 11.60 0.60 16.65
CA GLY A 70 11.74 -0.33 15.54
C GLY A 70 10.50 -0.47 14.69
N THR A 71 10.69 -1.16 13.56
CA THR A 71 9.62 -1.58 12.64
C THR A 71 9.77 -3.08 12.39
N SER A 72 8.69 -3.81 12.48
CA SER A 72 8.66 -5.24 12.16
C SER A 72 7.58 -5.58 11.15
N ILE A 73 7.71 -6.72 10.50
CA ILE A 73 6.71 -7.30 9.60
C ILE A 73 6.15 -8.54 10.27
N GLY A 74 4.86 -8.51 10.60
CA GLY A 74 4.16 -9.59 11.26
C GLY A 74 3.28 -10.39 10.32
N ILE A 75 2.82 -11.56 10.78
CA ILE A 75 1.91 -12.45 10.06
C ILE A 75 0.73 -12.79 10.94
N ALA A 76 -0.46 -12.77 10.35
CA ALA A 76 -1.70 -13.26 10.96
C ALA A 76 -2.50 -14.09 9.95
N ARG A 77 -3.35 -14.99 10.48
CA ARG A 77 -4.21 -15.87 9.68
C ARG A 77 -5.63 -15.79 10.17
N SER A 78 -6.60 -15.82 9.23
CA SER A 78 -8.02 -15.85 9.51
C SER A 78 -8.74 -16.84 8.60
N LYS A 79 -9.88 -17.38 9.05
CA LYS A 79 -10.73 -18.27 8.24
C LYS A 79 -11.62 -17.51 7.24
N ASN A 80 -12.00 -16.28 7.56
CA ASN A 80 -12.93 -15.49 6.76
C ASN A 80 -12.34 -14.16 6.24
N GLY A 81 -11.11 -13.81 6.65
CA GLY A 81 -10.46 -12.57 6.26
C GLY A 81 -11.04 -11.30 6.90
N VAL A 82 -11.93 -11.45 7.88
CA VAL A 82 -12.64 -10.34 8.54
C VAL A 82 -12.29 -10.26 10.02
N ASP A 83 -12.38 -11.38 10.71
CA ASP A 83 -12.15 -11.50 12.14
C ASP A 83 -11.42 -12.81 12.51
N GLY A 84 -11.25 -13.07 13.82
CA GLY A 84 -10.58 -14.28 14.30
C GLY A 84 -9.13 -14.38 13.83
N TRP A 85 -8.45 -13.26 13.67
CA TRP A 85 -7.03 -13.22 13.28
C TRP A 85 -6.15 -13.85 14.36
N ARG A 86 -5.37 -14.85 13.97
CA ARG A 86 -4.38 -15.55 14.80
C ARG A 86 -3.00 -15.10 14.39
N PHE A 87 -2.27 -14.52 15.32
CA PHE A 87 -0.93 -13.95 15.09
C PHE A 87 0.16 -14.98 15.29
N ASP A 88 1.19 -14.96 14.48
CA ASP A 88 2.43 -15.65 14.78
C ASP A 88 3.09 -15.00 16.02
N PRO A 89 3.76 -15.77 16.89
CA PRO A 89 4.29 -15.27 18.16
C PRO A 89 5.45 -14.28 18.00
N LEU A 90 6.09 -14.28 16.83
CA LEU A 90 7.20 -13.40 16.47
C LEU A 90 7.00 -12.84 15.06
N PRO A 91 7.49 -11.62 14.78
CA PRO A 91 7.53 -11.10 13.43
C PRO A 91 8.49 -11.89 12.54
N ILE A 92 8.24 -11.91 11.24
CA ILE A 92 9.11 -12.55 10.25
C ILE A 92 10.34 -11.68 9.90
N ILE A 93 10.22 -10.36 10.05
CA ILE A 93 11.30 -9.39 9.87
C ILE A 93 11.24 -8.39 11.03
N ASP A 94 12.39 -8.07 11.62
CA ASP A 94 12.52 -6.98 12.61
C ASP A 94 13.69 -6.07 12.24
N SER A 95 13.48 -4.77 12.29
CA SER A 95 14.54 -3.77 12.04
C SER A 95 15.65 -3.78 13.09
N ASN A 96 15.41 -4.38 14.25
CA ASN A 96 16.38 -4.54 15.32
C ASN A 96 17.07 -5.92 15.34
N ASP A 97 16.87 -6.75 14.31
CA ASP A 97 17.64 -7.99 14.16
C ASP A 97 19.15 -7.67 14.11
N PRO A 98 19.97 -8.19 15.03
CA PRO A 98 21.41 -7.93 15.04
C PRO A 98 22.14 -8.50 13.83
N ASN A 99 21.55 -9.45 13.13
CA ASN A 99 22.12 -10.10 11.95
C ASN A 99 21.70 -9.47 10.63
N LYS A 100 20.88 -8.39 10.66
CA LYS A 100 20.47 -7.71 9.43
C LYS A 100 21.65 -7.03 8.75
N ASP A 101 21.51 -6.80 7.45
CA ASP A 101 22.43 -5.95 6.70
C ASP A 101 22.61 -4.59 7.39
N PRO A 102 23.84 -4.14 7.71
CA PRO A 102 24.08 -2.88 8.40
C PRO A 102 23.62 -1.64 7.60
N GLU A 103 23.52 -1.72 6.29
CA GLU A 103 22.97 -0.63 5.47
C GLU A 103 21.46 -0.54 5.53
N LEU A 104 20.78 -1.62 5.88
CA LEU A 104 19.33 -1.67 6.02
C LEU A 104 18.90 -1.03 7.35
N ARG A 105 18.01 -0.05 7.25
CA ARG A 105 17.35 0.54 8.42
C ARG A 105 16.10 -0.24 8.79
N ARG A 106 15.20 -0.47 7.80
CA ARG A 106 13.94 -1.21 8.00
C ARG A 106 13.30 -1.63 6.69
N TYR A 107 12.45 -2.67 6.75
CA TYR A 107 11.42 -2.96 5.76
C TYR A 107 10.05 -2.50 6.26
N TYR A 108 9.16 -2.07 5.35
CA TYR A 108 7.80 -1.65 5.71
C TYR A 108 6.85 -1.74 4.50
N ASP A 109 5.54 -1.57 4.75
CA ASP A 109 4.45 -1.58 3.78
C ASP A 109 4.45 -2.83 2.88
N PRO A 110 4.28 -4.03 3.46
CA PRO A 110 4.31 -5.28 2.71
C PRO A 110 3.08 -5.43 1.81
N ARG A 111 3.28 -5.97 0.60
CA ARG A 111 2.25 -6.50 -0.29
C ARG A 111 2.62 -7.91 -0.63
N ILE A 112 1.72 -8.85 -0.36
CA ILE A 112 1.93 -10.27 -0.65
C ILE A 112 1.17 -10.67 -1.90
N ILE A 113 1.78 -11.50 -2.72
CA ILE A 113 1.20 -12.05 -3.93
C ILE A 113 1.72 -13.46 -4.18
N GLU A 114 0.88 -14.32 -4.75
CA GLU A 114 1.27 -15.62 -5.28
C GLU A 114 1.37 -15.55 -6.81
N ILE A 115 2.50 -15.99 -7.36
CA ILE A 115 2.73 -16.08 -8.80
C ILE A 115 3.35 -17.45 -9.09
N GLU A 116 2.72 -18.25 -9.96
CA GLU A 116 3.20 -19.59 -10.34
C GLU A 116 3.49 -20.48 -9.12
N GLY A 117 2.64 -20.44 -8.09
CA GLY A 117 2.75 -21.24 -6.88
C GLY A 117 3.85 -20.80 -5.90
N ARG A 118 4.47 -19.63 -6.10
CA ARG A 118 5.48 -19.06 -5.22
C ARG A 118 4.96 -17.74 -4.62
N LEU A 119 5.31 -17.51 -3.37
CA LEU A 119 4.90 -16.33 -2.62
C LEU A 119 5.96 -15.23 -2.70
N TYR A 120 5.54 -14.03 -3.05
CA TYR A 120 6.40 -12.86 -3.11
C TYR A 120 5.89 -11.73 -2.25
N LEU A 121 6.82 -10.96 -1.70
CA LEU A 121 6.57 -9.72 -0.98
C LEU A 121 7.16 -8.56 -1.76
N CYS A 122 6.34 -7.53 -2.04
CA CYS A 122 6.84 -6.21 -2.35
C CYS A 122 6.90 -5.41 -1.05
N LEU A 123 8.04 -4.77 -0.78
CA LEU A 123 8.32 -4.02 0.44
C LEU A 123 8.93 -2.67 0.09
N ALA A 124 8.72 -1.67 0.92
CA ALA A 124 9.60 -0.52 0.95
C ALA A 124 10.79 -0.84 1.86
N MET A 125 12.00 -0.57 1.38
CA MET A 125 13.26 -0.79 2.07
C MET A 125 13.95 0.55 2.33
N ALA A 126 13.99 1.00 3.57
CA ALA A 126 14.77 2.18 3.94
C ALA A 126 16.22 1.78 4.22
N THR A 127 17.14 2.45 3.55
CA THR A 127 18.59 2.24 3.67
C THR A 127 19.29 3.52 4.09
N GLN A 128 20.59 3.47 4.27
CA GLN A 128 21.43 4.67 4.49
C GLN A 128 21.46 5.60 3.26
N HIS A 129 21.17 5.05 2.08
CA HIS A 129 21.25 5.75 0.78
C HIS A 129 19.91 6.22 0.25
N GLY A 130 18.82 6.02 0.99
CA GLY A 130 17.46 6.39 0.59
C GLY A 130 16.49 5.22 0.63
N ILE A 131 15.31 5.41 0.06
CA ILE A 131 14.23 4.42 0.06
C ILE A 131 14.25 3.65 -1.26
N CYS A 132 14.33 2.33 -1.19
CA CYS A 132 14.21 1.43 -2.34
C CYS A 132 12.91 0.65 -2.27
N GLY A 133 12.37 0.26 -3.41
CA GLY A 133 11.39 -0.81 -3.50
C GLY A 133 12.13 -2.15 -3.52
N ALA A 134 11.68 -3.11 -2.72
CA ALA A 134 12.27 -4.42 -2.61
C ALA A 134 11.27 -5.52 -2.99
N ILE A 135 11.78 -6.60 -3.57
CA ILE A 135 11.05 -7.84 -3.83
C ILE A 135 11.75 -8.96 -3.07
N ALA A 136 11.00 -9.66 -2.25
CA ALA A 136 11.47 -10.83 -1.50
C ALA A 136 10.58 -12.04 -1.81
N GLU A 137 11.14 -13.23 -1.71
CA GLU A 137 10.42 -14.49 -1.75
C GLU A 137 10.13 -14.96 -0.32
N LEU A 138 8.89 -15.32 -0.07
CA LEU A 138 8.45 -15.87 1.20
C LEU A 138 8.42 -17.39 1.11
N SER A 139 8.89 -18.07 2.15
CA SER A 139 8.83 -19.54 2.21
C SER A 139 7.37 -20.02 2.28
N GLU A 140 7.09 -21.21 1.77
CA GLU A 140 5.74 -21.81 1.77
C GLU A 140 5.14 -22.02 3.16
N ASP A 141 5.97 -22.15 4.17
CA ASP A 141 5.56 -22.27 5.58
C ASP A 141 5.41 -20.89 6.25
N LEU A 142 5.66 -19.81 5.51
CA LEU A 142 5.57 -18.42 5.95
C LEU A 142 6.53 -18.04 7.09
N LYS A 143 7.65 -18.75 7.28
CA LYS A 143 8.56 -18.52 8.41
C LYS A 143 9.83 -17.77 8.05
N SER A 144 10.12 -17.64 6.78
CA SER A 144 11.33 -16.95 6.34
C SER A 144 11.08 -16.20 5.03
N CYS A 145 11.79 -15.11 4.83
CA CYS A 145 11.82 -14.43 3.55
C CYS A 145 13.23 -14.16 3.07
N ARG A 146 13.42 -14.19 1.77
CA ARG A 146 14.71 -13.98 1.11
C ARG A 146 14.59 -12.84 0.11
N LEU A 147 15.38 -11.79 0.28
CA LEU A 147 15.47 -10.71 -0.69
C LEU A 147 15.90 -11.25 -2.06
N ILE A 148 15.16 -10.93 -3.10
CA ILE A 148 15.47 -11.23 -4.50
C ILE A 148 16.18 -10.05 -5.15
N SER A 149 15.57 -8.87 -5.08
CA SER A 149 16.06 -7.65 -5.70
C SER A 149 15.53 -6.40 -5.02
N HIS A 150 16.18 -5.30 -5.26
CA HIS A 150 15.68 -3.97 -4.90
C HIS A 150 16.01 -2.95 -6.01
N SER A 151 15.27 -1.86 -6.03
CA SER A 151 15.53 -0.74 -6.95
C SER A 151 16.68 0.13 -6.46
N VAL A 152 17.12 1.05 -7.30
CA VAL A 152 17.86 2.23 -6.85
C VAL A 152 16.96 3.16 -6.02
N PRO A 153 17.53 4.01 -5.15
CA PRO A 153 16.80 5.12 -4.52
C PRO A 153 16.41 6.20 -5.58
N ASP A 154 15.40 7.02 -5.43
CA ASP A 154 14.30 6.86 -4.48
C ASP A 154 13.13 6.24 -5.22
N ASN A 155 12.67 5.09 -4.75
CA ASN A 155 11.54 4.39 -5.34
C ASN A 155 10.81 3.58 -4.26
N ARG A 156 9.48 3.46 -4.36
CA ARG A 156 8.68 2.64 -3.45
C ARG A 156 7.28 2.35 -3.99
N ASN A 157 6.44 1.75 -3.16
CA ASN A 157 5.06 1.39 -3.47
C ASN A 157 4.97 0.40 -4.63
N MET A 158 5.90 -0.53 -4.69
CA MET A 158 5.88 -1.57 -5.71
C MET A 158 4.75 -2.56 -5.44
N VAL A 159 4.05 -2.94 -6.52
CA VAL A 159 3.08 -4.04 -6.53
C VAL A 159 3.30 -4.88 -7.77
N LEU A 160 3.27 -6.20 -7.60
CA LEU A 160 3.36 -7.16 -8.70
C LEU A 160 1.96 -7.50 -9.22
N PHE A 161 1.87 -7.80 -10.52
CA PHE A 161 0.70 -8.45 -11.09
C PHE A 161 0.66 -9.93 -10.66
N PRO A 162 -0.53 -10.53 -10.52
CA PRO A 162 -0.67 -11.90 -10.00
C PRO A 162 -0.25 -12.99 -10.99
N GLU A 163 0.09 -12.63 -12.21
CA GLU A 163 0.58 -13.55 -13.24
C GLU A 163 1.58 -12.85 -14.16
N LYS A 164 2.36 -13.62 -14.89
CA LYS A 164 3.19 -13.10 -15.98
C LYS A 164 2.34 -12.66 -17.15
N ILE A 165 2.67 -11.52 -17.74
CA ILE A 165 1.99 -10.96 -18.90
C ILE A 165 2.98 -10.93 -20.06
N GLY A 166 2.67 -11.65 -21.15
CA GLY A 166 3.62 -11.83 -22.25
C GLY A 166 4.90 -12.59 -21.86
N GLY A 167 4.82 -13.46 -20.84
CA GLY A 167 5.94 -14.25 -20.33
C GLY A 167 6.86 -13.52 -19.35
N GLU A 168 6.56 -12.27 -18.98
CA GLU A 168 7.35 -11.46 -18.06
C GLU A 168 6.58 -11.12 -16.77
N PHE A 169 7.29 -10.98 -15.68
CA PHE A 169 6.78 -10.34 -14.48
C PHE A 169 6.55 -8.85 -14.75
N VAL A 170 5.45 -8.33 -14.25
CA VAL A 170 5.09 -6.91 -14.38
C VAL A 170 4.88 -6.32 -12.99
N ARG A 171 5.36 -5.12 -12.78
CA ARG A 171 5.10 -4.37 -11.54
C ARG A 171 4.71 -2.93 -11.84
N LEU A 172 3.90 -2.37 -10.95
CA LEU A 172 3.72 -0.94 -10.82
C LEU A 172 4.64 -0.41 -9.74
N GLU A 173 5.11 0.80 -9.89
CA GLU A 173 6.06 1.45 -8.99
C GLU A 173 5.90 2.96 -8.97
N ARG A 174 6.50 3.61 -7.98
CA ARG A 174 6.46 5.06 -7.85
C ARG A 174 7.85 5.62 -7.56
N PRO A 175 8.60 6.02 -8.58
CA PRO A 175 9.79 6.85 -8.45
C PRO A 175 9.49 8.20 -7.80
N MET A 176 10.48 8.80 -7.15
CA MET A 176 10.38 10.09 -6.45
C MET A 176 11.36 11.10 -7.05
N PRO A 177 11.13 11.61 -8.28
CA PRO A 177 12.06 12.51 -8.98
C PRO A 177 11.91 13.94 -8.45
N VAL A 178 12.68 14.30 -7.44
CA VAL A 178 12.60 15.62 -6.78
C VAL A 178 13.13 16.73 -7.68
N TYR A 179 14.29 16.56 -8.31
CA TYR A 179 14.95 17.63 -9.06
C TYR A 179 14.29 17.93 -10.39
N SER A 180 13.90 16.92 -11.15
CA SER A 180 13.42 17.08 -12.52
C SER A 180 11.98 17.62 -12.60
N ARG A 181 11.21 17.54 -11.53
CA ARG A 181 9.82 18.01 -11.48
C ARG A 181 9.65 19.38 -10.82
N GLY A 182 10.66 19.87 -10.11
CA GLY A 182 10.61 21.14 -9.39
C GLY A 182 9.68 21.19 -8.17
N ARG A 183 8.90 20.13 -7.93
CA ARG A 183 8.02 19.93 -6.79
C ARG A 183 7.65 18.46 -6.64
N ASP A 184 7.14 18.07 -5.47
CA ASP A 184 6.69 16.70 -5.19
C ASP A 184 5.49 16.31 -6.06
N ARG A 185 5.77 15.72 -7.21
CA ARG A 185 4.81 15.08 -8.08
C ARG A 185 5.33 13.70 -8.40
N PHE A 186 4.81 12.71 -7.71
CA PHE A 186 5.24 11.33 -7.84
C PHE A 186 4.16 10.54 -8.55
N ASP A 187 4.50 10.05 -9.72
CA ASP A 187 3.61 9.42 -10.68
C ASP A 187 3.72 7.90 -10.64
N ILE A 188 2.77 7.20 -11.23
CA ILE A 188 2.79 5.75 -11.36
C ILE A 188 3.53 5.37 -12.65
N TRP A 189 4.47 4.44 -12.51
CA TRP A 189 5.24 3.83 -13.57
C TRP A 189 5.03 2.32 -13.58
N LEU A 190 5.30 1.70 -14.73
CA LEU A 190 5.30 0.26 -14.93
C LEU A 190 6.67 -0.19 -15.39
N SER A 191 7.13 -1.34 -14.91
CA SER A 191 8.33 -2.02 -15.39
C SER A 191 8.11 -3.52 -15.54
N ARG A 192 8.97 -4.16 -16.34
CA ARG A 192 8.90 -5.58 -16.69
C ARG A 192 10.22 -6.26 -16.32
N SER A 193 10.15 -7.55 -16.02
CA SER A 193 11.30 -8.38 -15.67
C SER A 193 11.12 -9.82 -16.16
N PRO A 194 12.15 -10.46 -16.72
CA PRO A 194 12.11 -11.89 -17.03
C PRO A 194 12.21 -12.78 -15.77
N ASP A 195 12.80 -12.29 -14.67
CA ASP A 195 13.31 -13.10 -13.56
C ASP A 195 13.17 -12.48 -12.16
N LEU A 196 12.49 -11.34 -12.03
CA LEU A 196 12.37 -10.52 -10.80
C LEU A 196 13.67 -9.83 -10.35
N VAL A 197 14.77 -10.00 -11.05
CA VAL A 197 16.09 -9.40 -10.75
C VAL A 197 16.36 -8.24 -11.69
N TYR A 198 16.25 -8.48 -13.00
CA TYR A 198 16.52 -7.47 -14.01
C TYR A 198 15.23 -6.76 -14.43
N TRP A 199 15.05 -5.54 -13.96
CA TRP A 199 13.89 -4.70 -14.25
C TRP A 199 14.22 -3.66 -15.32
N GLY A 200 13.32 -3.52 -16.28
CA GLY A 200 13.48 -2.56 -17.39
C GLY A 200 12.18 -2.35 -18.15
N ARG A 201 12.30 -1.82 -19.38
CA ARG A 201 11.15 -1.46 -20.22
C ARG A 201 10.15 -0.58 -19.45
N ASN A 202 10.71 0.42 -18.75
CA ASN A 202 9.96 1.32 -17.90
C ASN A 202 9.01 2.17 -18.76
N SER A 203 7.75 2.26 -18.34
CA SER A 203 6.72 3.07 -18.98
C SER A 203 6.08 3.98 -17.95
N PHE A 204 5.95 5.27 -18.27
CA PHE A 204 5.04 6.15 -17.55
C PHE A 204 3.61 5.65 -17.74
N LEU A 205 2.82 5.61 -16.67
CA LEU A 205 1.46 5.09 -16.70
C LEU A 205 0.41 6.16 -16.39
N LEU A 206 0.50 6.81 -15.23
CA LEU A 206 -0.48 7.80 -14.76
C LEU A 206 0.24 8.93 -14.02
N GLY A 207 -0.07 10.15 -14.38
CA GLY A 207 0.42 11.36 -13.71
C GLY A 207 -0.53 11.89 -12.64
N VAL A 208 0.03 12.59 -11.67
CA VAL A 208 -0.79 13.32 -10.66
C VAL A 208 -1.77 14.26 -11.34
N GLU A 209 -1.38 14.86 -12.45
CA GLU A 209 -2.18 15.82 -13.22
C GLU A 209 -3.44 15.20 -13.85
N ASP A 210 -3.45 13.88 -14.04
CA ASP A 210 -4.59 13.16 -14.63
C ASP A 210 -5.66 12.79 -13.60
N VAL A 211 -5.37 13.00 -12.30
CA VAL A 211 -6.24 12.68 -11.17
C VAL A 211 -6.84 13.98 -10.60
N PRO A 212 -8.13 14.30 -10.88
CA PRO A 212 -8.69 15.62 -10.60
C PRO A 212 -8.65 16.09 -9.14
N TRP A 213 -8.65 15.15 -8.20
CA TRP A 213 -8.64 15.43 -6.74
C TRP A 213 -7.26 15.30 -6.09
N ALA A 214 -6.18 15.05 -6.86
CA ALA A 214 -4.83 14.96 -6.34
C ALA A 214 -3.99 16.16 -6.78
N ASN A 215 -3.10 16.63 -5.91
CA ASN A 215 -2.20 17.73 -6.22
C ASN A 215 -0.75 17.51 -5.75
N ASP A 216 -0.48 16.38 -5.08
CA ASP A 216 0.84 16.08 -4.48
C ASP A 216 1.47 14.83 -5.12
N LYS A 217 0.88 13.68 -4.93
CA LYS A 217 1.40 12.39 -5.41
C LYS A 217 0.30 11.36 -5.58
N ILE A 218 0.59 10.39 -6.43
CA ILE A 218 -0.18 9.15 -6.56
C ILE A 218 0.77 7.96 -6.48
N GLY A 219 0.26 6.76 -6.29
CA GLY A 219 1.09 5.56 -6.30
C GLY A 219 0.26 4.29 -6.22
N PRO A 220 0.75 3.18 -6.75
CA PRO A 220 0.06 1.90 -6.68
C PRO A 220 -0.05 1.42 -5.23
N THR A 221 -1.10 0.67 -4.94
CA THR A 221 -1.42 0.24 -3.57
C THR A 221 -1.54 -1.26 -3.40
N ALA A 222 -2.44 -1.90 -4.12
CA ALA A 222 -2.72 -3.33 -4.07
C ALA A 222 -2.38 -3.99 -5.41
N SER A 223 -2.08 -5.29 -5.39
CA SER A 223 -1.93 -6.08 -6.62
C SER A 223 -3.24 -6.04 -7.42
N PRO A 224 -3.18 -5.85 -8.75
CA PRO A 224 -4.38 -5.77 -9.58
C PRO A 224 -5.20 -7.06 -9.57
N ILE A 225 -6.51 -6.93 -9.73
CA ILE A 225 -7.42 -8.05 -9.97
C ILE A 225 -7.68 -8.16 -11.47
N LYS A 226 -7.55 -9.39 -12.02
CA LYS A 226 -7.92 -9.68 -13.39
C LYS A 226 -9.43 -9.74 -13.54
N THR A 227 -9.99 -8.97 -14.47
CA THR A 227 -11.42 -8.95 -14.79
C THR A 227 -11.61 -9.10 -16.29
N GLU A 228 -12.84 -9.30 -16.73
CA GLU A 228 -13.17 -9.35 -18.17
C GLU A 228 -12.96 -8.01 -18.89
N LYS A 229 -13.01 -6.89 -18.15
CA LYS A 229 -12.84 -5.52 -18.69
C LYS A 229 -11.40 -5.01 -18.62
N GLY A 230 -10.49 -5.73 -17.96
CA GLY A 230 -9.10 -5.31 -17.75
C GLY A 230 -8.57 -5.63 -16.37
N TRP A 231 -7.36 -5.19 -16.06
CA TRP A 231 -6.77 -5.27 -14.73
C TRP A 231 -7.32 -4.15 -13.84
N LEU A 232 -8.22 -4.50 -12.94
CA LEU A 232 -8.73 -3.56 -11.95
C LEU A 232 -7.61 -3.22 -10.96
N THR A 233 -7.22 -1.96 -10.94
CA THR A 233 -6.03 -1.49 -10.22
C THR A 233 -6.38 -0.35 -9.30
N LEU A 234 -6.00 -0.44 -8.03
CA LEU A 234 -6.13 0.64 -7.05
C LEU A 234 -4.84 1.45 -6.95
N PHE A 235 -5.01 2.74 -6.69
CA PHE A 235 -3.91 3.64 -6.36
C PHE A 235 -4.31 4.59 -5.23
N HIS A 236 -3.34 5.03 -4.43
CA HIS A 236 -3.56 6.13 -3.51
C HIS A 236 -3.36 7.45 -4.24
N ALA A 237 -4.13 8.44 -3.85
CA ALA A 237 -4.02 9.81 -4.34
C ALA A 237 -3.93 10.76 -3.15
N VAL A 238 -3.05 11.74 -3.25
CA VAL A 238 -2.74 12.65 -2.15
C VAL A 238 -2.96 14.08 -2.59
N ASP A 239 -3.72 14.79 -1.79
CA ASP A 239 -3.79 16.24 -1.86
C ASP A 239 -3.21 16.89 -0.60
N ARG A 240 -2.68 18.07 -0.78
CA ARG A 240 -2.19 18.96 0.27
C ARG A 240 -2.99 20.25 0.27
N ASP A 241 -2.99 20.94 1.40
CA ASP A 241 -3.45 22.32 1.42
C ASP A 241 -2.56 23.22 0.54
N ASP A 242 -3.10 24.34 0.06
CA ASP A 242 -2.41 25.23 -0.87
C ASP A 242 -1.18 25.90 -0.24
N GLU A 243 -1.13 26.09 1.09
CA GLU A 243 -0.01 26.72 1.78
C GLU A 243 1.26 25.86 1.74
N THR A 244 1.10 24.53 1.74
CA THR A 244 2.23 23.59 1.75
C THR A 244 2.46 22.91 0.41
N ARG A 245 1.65 23.19 -0.59
CA ARG A 245 1.72 22.60 -1.92
C ARG A 245 3.08 22.81 -2.58
N GLY A 246 3.67 21.72 -3.03
CA GLY A 246 4.95 21.72 -3.75
C GLY A 246 6.18 21.85 -2.88
N LYS A 247 6.06 21.77 -1.56
CA LYS A 247 7.22 21.72 -0.64
C LYS A 247 7.70 20.28 -0.48
N ASN A 248 9.01 20.09 -0.65
CA ASN A 248 9.67 18.80 -0.48
C ASN A 248 10.07 18.58 0.97
N GLY A 249 10.09 17.33 1.41
CA GLY A 249 10.64 16.89 2.69
C GLY A 249 9.60 16.48 3.74
N TRP A 250 10.09 16.34 4.97
CA TRP A 250 9.28 15.94 6.12
C TRP A 250 8.62 17.14 6.78
N GLU A 251 7.32 17.11 6.82
CA GLU A 251 6.53 18.13 7.47
C GLU A 251 6.41 17.82 8.96
N LYS A 252 6.74 18.80 9.81
CA LYS A 252 6.44 18.72 11.24
C LYS A 252 4.93 18.73 11.49
N LYS A 253 4.18 19.48 10.66
CA LYS A 253 2.73 19.53 10.69
C LYS A 253 2.17 18.72 9.52
N TRP A 254 1.27 17.79 9.81
CA TRP A 254 0.59 17.02 8.79
C TRP A 254 -0.45 17.88 8.06
N THR A 255 -0.34 17.99 6.74
CA THR A 255 -1.19 18.83 5.90
C THR A 255 -1.62 18.09 4.63
N LYS A 256 -1.75 16.77 4.71
CA LYS A 256 -2.08 15.88 3.61
C LYS A 256 -3.33 15.10 3.90
N ARG A 257 -4.11 14.85 2.84
CA ARG A 257 -5.18 13.87 2.83
C ARG A 257 -4.85 12.77 1.83
N TYR A 258 -4.96 11.52 2.26
CA TYR A 258 -4.79 10.33 1.43
C TYR A 258 -6.13 9.69 1.13
N THR A 259 -6.40 9.49 -0.14
CA THR A 259 -7.60 8.84 -0.68
C THR A 259 -7.19 7.67 -1.57
N ALA A 260 -8.15 6.91 -2.06
CA ALA A 260 -7.89 5.89 -3.07
C ALA A 260 -8.67 6.18 -4.35
N GLY A 261 -8.03 5.93 -5.48
CA GLY A 261 -8.61 5.93 -6.81
C GLY A 261 -8.52 4.56 -7.48
N MET A 262 -9.10 4.45 -8.67
CA MET A 262 -9.24 3.20 -9.38
C MET A 262 -9.08 3.40 -10.89
N MET A 263 -8.42 2.43 -11.56
CA MET A 263 -8.26 2.41 -13.01
C MET A 263 -8.34 0.97 -13.55
N LEU A 264 -8.67 0.84 -14.81
CA LEU A 264 -8.58 -0.40 -15.59
C LEU A 264 -7.39 -0.33 -16.53
N LEU A 265 -6.53 -1.35 -16.50
CA LEU A 265 -5.42 -1.49 -17.44
C LEU A 265 -5.72 -2.60 -18.45
N ASP A 266 -5.14 -2.48 -19.64
CA ASP A 266 -5.28 -3.50 -20.68
C ASP A 266 -4.71 -4.85 -20.23
N LEU A 267 -5.38 -5.93 -20.57
CA LEU A 267 -5.01 -7.27 -20.10
C LEU A 267 -3.69 -7.78 -20.70
N GLU A 268 -3.41 -7.43 -21.96
CA GLU A 268 -2.21 -7.90 -22.68
C GLU A 268 -1.05 -6.88 -22.55
N ASP A 269 -1.39 -5.60 -22.47
CA ASP A 269 -0.41 -4.51 -22.33
C ASP A 269 -0.81 -3.55 -21.22
N PRO A 270 -0.55 -3.86 -19.95
CA PRO A 270 -0.96 -3.05 -18.81
C PRO A 270 -0.23 -1.69 -18.71
N SER A 271 0.61 -1.34 -19.68
CA SER A 271 1.09 0.03 -19.83
C SER A 271 0.04 0.98 -20.45
N LYS A 272 -1.11 0.42 -20.86
CA LYS A 272 -2.25 1.17 -21.39
C LYS A 272 -3.39 1.22 -20.37
N ILE A 273 -3.84 2.44 -20.06
CA ILE A 273 -5.05 2.67 -19.28
C ILE A 273 -6.25 2.53 -20.21
N VAL A 274 -7.13 1.56 -19.93
CA VAL A 274 -8.40 1.37 -20.63
C VAL A 274 -9.41 2.40 -20.16
N SER A 275 -9.50 2.58 -18.83
CA SER A 275 -10.37 3.60 -18.22
C SER A 275 -9.82 4.04 -16.87
N LEU A 276 -10.03 5.31 -16.54
CA LEU A 276 -9.70 5.91 -15.26
C LEU A 276 -10.99 6.44 -14.62
N TYR A 277 -11.34 5.95 -13.43
CA TYR A 277 -12.42 6.53 -12.65
C TYR A 277 -12.01 7.92 -12.15
N LYS A 278 -12.81 8.94 -12.47
CA LYS A 278 -12.46 10.35 -12.28
C LYS A 278 -12.84 10.93 -10.93
N GLU A 279 -13.45 10.12 -10.06
CA GLU A 279 -13.82 10.47 -8.69
C GLU A 279 -13.05 9.59 -7.70
N PRO A 280 -12.91 9.96 -6.42
CA PRO A 280 -12.30 9.09 -5.43
C PRO A 280 -13.14 7.83 -5.22
N LEU A 281 -12.48 6.68 -5.11
CA LEU A 281 -13.13 5.44 -4.70
C LEU A 281 -13.38 5.40 -3.19
N LEU A 282 -12.35 5.76 -2.41
CA LEU A 282 -12.37 5.79 -0.95
C LEU A 282 -11.82 7.13 -0.45
N VAL A 283 -12.50 7.73 0.51
CA VAL A 283 -12.08 8.95 1.19
C VAL A 283 -12.09 8.73 2.70
N PRO A 284 -11.24 9.41 3.49
CA PRO A 284 -11.35 9.41 4.95
C PRO A 284 -12.65 10.08 5.40
N ASP A 285 -13.53 9.35 6.06
CA ASP A 285 -14.83 9.83 6.56
C ASP A 285 -15.24 9.24 7.91
N MET A 286 -14.44 8.29 8.46
CA MET A 286 -14.65 7.75 9.80
C MET A 286 -13.65 8.36 10.79
N PRO A 287 -13.99 8.49 12.10
CA PRO A 287 -13.08 9.09 13.10
C PRO A 287 -11.68 8.46 13.11
N VAL A 288 -11.58 7.14 13.01
CA VAL A 288 -10.32 6.40 12.96
C VAL A 288 -9.47 6.72 11.72
N GLU A 289 -10.06 7.30 10.68
CA GLU A 289 -9.39 7.69 9.42
C GLU A 289 -9.06 9.18 9.39
N THR A 290 -9.79 10.01 10.16
CA THR A 290 -9.72 11.47 10.10
C THR A 290 -8.86 12.09 11.20
N ASP A 291 -9.13 11.79 12.47
CA ASP A 291 -8.57 12.54 13.62
C ASP A 291 -8.17 11.69 14.83
N GLU A 292 -8.66 10.45 14.97
CA GLU A 292 -8.33 9.58 16.11
C GLU A 292 -7.01 8.82 15.97
N GLY A 293 -6.38 8.84 14.77
CA GLY A 293 -5.17 8.07 14.51
C GLY A 293 -3.87 8.87 14.66
N PHE A 294 -2.77 8.18 14.32
CA PHE A 294 -1.43 8.76 14.32
C PHE A 294 -1.26 9.86 13.25
N ARG A 295 -1.92 9.68 12.09
CA ARG A 295 -2.02 10.65 11.01
C ARG A 295 -3.47 11.01 10.78
N GLU A 296 -3.73 12.28 10.46
CA GLU A 296 -5.07 12.76 10.14
C GLU A 296 -5.37 12.55 8.65
N ASN A 297 -6.62 12.20 8.31
CA ASN A 297 -7.10 12.10 6.95
C ASN A 297 -6.32 11.12 6.06
N VAL A 298 -6.14 9.86 6.51
CA VAL A 298 -5.37 8.85 5.76
C VAL A 298 -6.13 7.55 5.60
N ILE A 299 -6.31 7.17 4.34
CA ILE A 299 -6.66 5.82 3.88
C ILE A 299 -5.56 5.33 2.94
N PHE A 300 -5.03 4.14 3.21
CA PHE A 300 -3.99 3.55 2.37
C PHE A 300 -4.28 2.07 2.10
N PRO A 301 -4.98 1.72 0.98
CA PRO A 301 -5.18 0.33 0.60
C PRO A 301 -3.86 -0.39 0.36
N CYS A 302 -3.76 -1.66 0.76
CA CYS A 302 -2.59 -2.49 0.53
C CYS A 302 -2.91 -3.89 -0.01
N ALA A 303 -4.19 -4.28 0.03
CA ALA A 303 -4.65 -5.52 -0.58
C ALA A 303 -6.07 -5.36 -1.13
N MET A 304 -6.33 -6.09 -2.20
CA MET A 304 -7.64 -6.21 -2.84
C MET A 304 -7.84 -7.66 -3.24
N LEU A 305 -8.90 -8.30 -2.74
CA LEU A 305 -9.22 -9.70 -3.01
C LEU A 305 -10.60 -9.84 -3.61
N LEU A 306 -10.71 -10.59 -4.70
CA LEU A 306 -11.98 -10.99 -5.29
C LEU A 306 -12.40 -12.35 -4.71
N GLU A 307 -13.59 -12.40 -4.14
CA GLU A 307 -14.24 -13.60 -3.66
C GLU A 307 -15.03 -14.30 -4.77
N ASP A 308 -15.27 -15.61 -4.63
CA ASP A 308 -16.10 -16.38 -5.57
C ASP A 308 -17.53 -15.85 -5.69
N SER A 309 -18.00 -15.13 -4.65
CA SER A 309 -19.31 -14.46 -4.63
C SER A 309 -19.37 -13.18 -5.49
N GLY A 310 -18.23 -12.74 -6.01
CA GLY A 310 -18.10 -11.44 -6.68
C GLY A 310 -17.84 -10.27 -5.70
N GLU A 311 -17.79 -10.52 -4.39
CA GLU A 311 -17.39 -9.50 -3.41
C GLU A 311 -15.90 -9.20 -3.55
N VAL A 312 -15.57 -7.93 -3.56
CA VAL A 312 -14.19 -7.42 -3.49
C VAL A 312 -13.93 -6.90 -2.08
N LYS A 313 -12.95 -7.50 -1.40
CA LYS A 313 -12.46 -7.04 -0.09
C LYS A 313 -11.25 -6.12 -0.29
N ILE A 314 -11.31 -4.91 0.25
CA ILE A 314 -10.25 -3.91 0.19
C ILE A 314 -9.71 -3.70 1.61
N TYR A 315 -8.49 -4.16 1.86
CA TYR A 315 -7.81 -3.98 3.14
C TYR A 315 -6.95 -2.72 3.09
N TYR A 316 -7.11 -1.84 4.08
CA TYR A 316 -6.41 -0.57 4.11
C TYR A 316 -5.90 -0.20 5.50
N GLY A 317 -4.80 0.55 5.54
CA GLY A 317 -4.35 1.24 6.73
C GLY A 317 -5.15 2.52 6.93
N ALA A 318 -5.67 2.73 8.14
CA ALA A 318 -6.34 3.95 8.54
C ALA A 318 -5.43 4.77 9.46
N SER A 319 -5.19 6.03 9.09
CA SER A 319 -4.43 7.02 9.86
C SER A 319 -3.06 6.54 10.36
N ASP A 320 -2.39 5.66 9.60
CA ASP A 320 -1.14 4.97 9.99
C ASP A 320 -1.24 4.28 11.38
N THR A 321 -2.41 3.77 11.77
CA THR A 321 -2.68 3.33 13.15
C THR A 321 -3.22 1.92 13.23
N CYS A 322 -4.16 1.56 12.36
CA CYS A 322 -4.84 0.26 12.39
C CYS A 322 -5.13 -0.24 10.98
N VAL A 323 -5.56 -1.51 10.88
CA VAL A 323 -6.02 -2.11 9.61
C VAL A 323 -7.53 -2.14 9.59
N CYS A 324 -8.11 -1.60 8.53
CA CYS A 324 -9.54 -1.56 8.25
C CYS A 324 -9.90 -2.37 7.00
N LEU A 325 -11.19 -2.60 6.82
CA LEU A 325 -11.75 -3.35 5.70
C LEU A 325 -12.94 -2.61 5.09
N ALA A 326 -12.93 -2.48 3.76
CA ALA A 326 -14.08 -2.10 2.97
C ALA A 326 -14.42 -3.21 1.98
N THR A 327 -15.69 -3.27 1.56
CA THR A 327 -16.16 -4.23 0.56
C THR A 327 -16.99 -3.55 -0.51
N ALA A 328 -17.06 -4.17 -1.69
CA ALA A 328 -17.93 -3.79 -2.80
C ALA A 328 -18.23 -5.02 -3.65
N GLN A 329 -19.26 -4.96 -4.50
CA GLN A 329 -19.42 -5.98 -5.55
C GLN A 329 -18.57 -5.61 -6.76
N LEU A 330 -17.91 -6.59 -7.39
CA LEU A 330 -17.09 -6.36 -8.58
C LEU A 330 -17.89 -5.69 -9.70
N GLY A 331 -19.15 -6.13 -9.91
CA GLY A 331 -20.02 -5.53 -10.91
C GLY A 331 -20.27 -4.04 -10.71
N ASP A 332 -20.48 -3.62 -9.46
CA ASP A 332 -20.68 -2.22 -9.11
C ASP A 332 -19.42 -1.39 -9.31
N LEU A 333 -18.23 -1.95 -8.97
CA LEU A 333 -16.95 -1.29 -9.25
C LEU A 333 -16.71 -1.12 -10.75
N LEU A 334 -17.02 -2.13 -11.56
CA LEU A 334 -16.85 -2.06 -13.00
C LEU A 334 -17.87 -1.13 -13.69
N ALA A 335 -19.06 -0.94 -13.11
CA ALA A 335 -20.05 0.02 -13.58
C ALA A 335 -19.60 1.47 -13.39
N LEU A 336 -18.71 1.79 -12.45
CA LEU A 336 -18.16 3.14 -12.27
C LEU A 336 -17.31 3.62 -13.46
N PHE A 337 -16.93 2.75 -14.37
CA PHE A 337 -16.15 3.10 -15.56
C PHE A 337 -17.02 3.35 -16.80
N GLU A 338 -18.34 3.15 -16.71
CA GLU A 338 -19.32 3.40 -17.77
C GLU A 338 -19.84 4.82 -17.73
#